data_f46046e29fcbb48408440b1b7b77e2dd
#
_entry.id   f46046e29fcbb48408440b1b7b77e2dd
#
_cell.length_a   1.000
_cell.length_b   1.000
_cell.length_c   1.000
_cell.angle_alpha   90.00
_cell.angle_beta   90.00
_cell.angle_gamma   90.00
#
_symmetry.space_group_name_H-M   'P 1'
#
loop_
_entity.id
_entity.type
_entity.pdbx_description
1 polymer ?
#
loop_
_entity_poly.entity_id
_entity_poly.type
_entity_poly.pdbx_seq_one_letter_code
_entity_poly.pdbx_strand_id
1 'polypeptide(L)'
;MKLSAHNLNLFFGSKQILKNINIDFGENQVTSLIGPSGCGKSTLLRCFNRMHDLSADARIEGTIQLNELDVYDKKNPVTQIRKRIGMVFQKPNPLPKSIYENLSYGLNIHQFPKDEIPGLIESALKESYLWDEVKDELKKPAVKLSGGQQQRLCIARTVVLRPEVILMDEPCSALDPISTRKIEELILSLRKDYTIVIVTHNMQQAQRISDKVAFMYLGELIEYDSTENIFKNPRQELTKNYVGGHFG
;
A
#
# COMPACT_ATOMS: atom_id res chain seq x y z
N MET A 1 13.92 11.65 0.86
CA MET A 1 12.45 11.58 0.90
C MET A 1 12.00 10.85 -0.34
N LYS A 2 11.13 9.83 -0.21
CA LYS A 2 10.75 8.99 -1.37
C LYS A 2 9.38 9.40 -1.95
N LEU A 3 8.38 9.59 -1.09
CA LEU A 3 7.03 9.98 -1.46
C LEU A 3 6.56 11.09 -0.53
N SER A 4 5.87 12.10 -1.05
CA SER A 4 5.34 13.19 -0.22
C SER A 4 4.01 13.73 -0.73
N ALA A 5 3.26 14.35 0.16
CA ALA A 5 2.08 15.15 -0.15
C ALA A 5 2.16 16.48 0.59
N HIS A 6 1.88 17.59 -0.11
CA HIS A 6 1.91 18.93 0.45
C HIS A 6 0.63 19.68 0.11
N ASN A 7 0.00 20.26 1.14
CA ASN A 7 -1.28 20.97 1.07
C ASN A 7 -2.37 20.17 0.33
N LEU A 8 -2.33 18.84 0.49
CA LEU A 8 -3.20 17.94 -0.25
C LEU A 8 -4.63 18.04 0.26
N ASN A 9 -5.54 18.40 -0.64
CA ASN A 9 -6.99 18.40 -0.41
C ASN A 9 -7.64 17.47 -1.45
N LEU A 10 -8.65 16.73 -1.03
CA LEU A 10 -9.47 15.92 -1.93
C LEU A 10 -10.94 16.18 -1.69
N PHE A 11 -11.67 16.35 -2.77
CA PHE A 11 -13.13 16.54 -2.79
C PHE A 11 -13.77 15.49 -3.68
N PHE A 12 -14.97 15.03 -3.31
CA PHE A 12 -15.91 14.35 -4.20
C PHE A 12 -17.15 15.24 -4.32
N GLY A 13 -17.36 15.81 -5.51
CA GLY A 13 -18.33 16.86 -5.71
C GLY A 13 -18.05 18.04 -4.78
N SER A 14 -19.03 18.41 -3.92
CA SER A 14 -18.88 19.46 -2.92
C SER A 14 -18.29 19.00 -1.58
N LYS A 15 -18.20 17.68 -1.34
CA LYS A 15 -17.75 17.14 -0.07
C LYS A 15 -16.23 17.01 0.00
N GLN A 16 -15.61 17.75 0.92
CA GLN A 16 -14.19 17.62 1.21
C GLN A 16 -13.92 16.39 2.10
N ILE A 17 -13.01 15.52 1.66
CA ILE A 17 -12.64 14.28 2.36
C ILE A 17 -11.26 14.40 3.00
N LEU A 18 -10.29 15.00 2.30
CA LEU A 18 -8.95 15.25 2.84
C LEU A 18 -8.74 16.76 2.94
N LYS A 19 -8.13 17.18 4.05
CA LYS A 19 -8.00 18.59 4.41
C LYS A 19 -6.54 18.90 4.73
N ASN A 20 -5.88 19.62 3.82
CA ASN A 20 -4.53 20.15 4.00
C ASN A 20 -3.52 19.11 4.54
N ILE A 21 -3.50 17.93 3.95
CA ILE A 21 -2.56 16.87 4.35
C ILE A 21 -1.15 17.24 3.92
N ASN A 22 -0.23 17.24 4.90
CA ASN A 22 1.20 17.43 4.70
C ASN A 22 1.94 16.23 5.32
N ILE A 23 2.54 15.37 4.49
CA ILE A 23 3.20 14.15 4.96
C ILE A 23 4.36 13.76 4.03
N ASP A 24 5.45 13.30 4.66
CA ASP A 24 6.68 12.89 3.99
C ASP A 24 7.06 11.47 4.39
N PHE A 25 7.15 10.57 3.41
CA PHE A 25 7.56 9.18 3.62
C PHE A 25 9.05 9.01 3.32
N GLY A 26 9.77 8.45 4.29
CA GLY A 26 11.19 8.10 4.13
C GLY A 26 11.38 6.92 3.18
N GLU A 27 12.59 6.81 2.62
CA GLU A 27 12.99 5.69 1.79
C GLU A 27 13.19 4.43 2.65
N ASN A 28 12.78 3.26 2.12
CA ASN A 28 12.95 1.95 2.74
C ASN A 28 12.43 1.89 4.19
N GLN A 29 11.26 2.46 4.40
CA GLN A 29 10.56 2.48 5.68
C GLN A 29 9.12 1.99 5.51
N VAL A 30 8.57 1.44 6.58
CA VAL A 30 7.14 1.15 6.69
C VAL A 30 6.47 2.29 7.47
N THR A 31 5.51 2.96 6.84
CA THR A 31 4.64 3.92 7.52
C THR A 31 3.21 3.39 7.57
N SER A 32 2.64 3.28 8.77
CA SER A 32 1.23 2.95 8.96
C SER A 32 0.36 4.19 9.04
N LEU A 33 -0.75 4.21 8.29
CA LEU A 33 -1.83 5.15 8.45
C LEU A 33 -2.90 4.52 9.36
N ILE A 34 -3.13 5.11 10.53
CA ILE A 34 -4.11 4.66 11.52
C ILE A 34 -5.20 5.72 11.74
N GLY A 35 -6.32 5.34 12.31
CA GLY A 35 -7.43 6.24 12.64
C GLY A 35 -8.79 5.55 12.49
N PRO A 36 -9.89 6.18 12.93
CA PRO A 36 -11.23 5.62 12.85
C PRO A 36 -11.65 5.27 11.42
N SER A 37 -12.64 4.38 11.30
CA SER A 37 -13.24 4.06 10.00
C SER A 37 -13.84 5.32 9.37
N GLY A 38 -13.64 5.50 8.05
CA GLY A 38 -14.14 6.66 7.32
C GLY A 38 -13.36 7.97 7.49
N CYS A 39 -12.26 8.02 8.25
CA CYS A 39 -11.48 9.26 8.43
C CYS A 39 -10.60 9.66 7.23
N GLY A 40 -10.57 8.87 6.13
CA GLY A 40 -9.87 9.23 4.90
C GLY A 40 -8.57 8.47 4.61
N LYS A 41 -8.15 7.46 5.40
CA LYS A 41 -6.88 6.72 5.24
C LYS A 41 -6.73 6.08 3.86
N SER A 42 -7.68 5.21 3.47
CA SER A 42 -7.66 4.55 2.15
C SER A 42 -7.83 5.56 1.02
N THR A 43 -8.52 6.65 1.28
CA THR A 43 -8.67 7.77 0.34
C THR A 43 -7.33 8.45 0.12
N LEU A 44 -6.59 8.77 1.19
CA LEU A 44 -5.24 9.32 1.09
C LEU A 44 -4.31 8.36 0.35
N LEU A 45 -4.33 7.08 0.73
CA LEU A 45 -3.50 6.04 0.09
C LEU A 45 -3.70 6.02 -1.44
N ARG A 46 -4.95 6.09 -1.90
CA ARG A 46 -5.33 6.07 -3.32
C ARG A 46 -4.98 7.35 -4.08
N CYS A 47 -4.72 8.47 -3.40
CA CYS A 47 -4.20 9.67 -4.04
C CYS A 47 -2.79 9.45 -4.59
N PHE A 48 -1.94 8.69 -3.89
CA PHE A 48 -0.54 8.52 -4.26
C PHE A 48 -0.32 7.81 -5.60
N ASN A 49 -1.25 6.96 -6.04
CA ASN A 49 -1.15 6.25 -7.32
C ASN A 49 -2.26 6.60 -8.32
N ARG A 50 -2.92 7.73 -8.13
CA ARG A 50 -3.94 8.26 -9.03
C ARG A 50 -5.15 7.34 -9.22
N MET A 51 -5.54 6.57 -8.19
CA MET A 51 -6.75 5.73 -8.27
C MET A 51 -8.03 6.55 -8.35
N HIS A 52 -8.03 7.81 -7.86
CA HIS A 52 -9.18 8.70 -7.94
C HIS A 52 -9.43 9.27 -9.34
N ASP A 53 -8.49 9.13 -10.29
CA ASP A 53 -8.73 9.47 -11.71
C ASP A 53 -9.90 8.67 -12.32
N LEU A 54 -10.31 7.57 -11.68
CA LEU A 54 -11.45 6.75 -12.08
C LEU A 54 -12.81 7.33 -11.62
N SER A 55 -12.80 8.34 -10.76
CA SER A 55 -14.00 8.98 -10.21
C SER A 55 -14.18 10.36 -10.86
N ALA A 56 -15.24 10.53 -11.63
CA ALA A 56 -15.46 11.76 -12.41
C ALA A 56 -15.68 13.02 -11.56
N ASP A 57 -16.09 12.84 -10.30
CA ASP A 57 -16.36 13.89 -9.33
C ASP A 57 -15.18 14.17 -8.37
N ALA A 58 -14.08 13.44 -8.51
CA ALA A 58 -12.89 13.63 -7.68
C ALA A 58 -12.09 14.87 -8.13
N ARG A 59 -11.80 15.76 -7.19
CA ARG A 59 -10.94 16.94 -7.40
C ARG A 59 -9.85 16.94 -6.33
N ILE A 60 -8.60 16.94 -6.80
CA ILE A 60 -7.40 16.95 -5.96
C ILE A 60 -6.72 18.31 -6.11
N GLU A 61 -6.34 18.91 -4.98
CA GLU A 61 -5.55 20.13 -4.89
C GLU A 61 -4.31 19.88 -4.03
N GLY A 62 -3.27 20.67 -4.23
CA GLY A 62 -1.97 20.44 -3.62
C GLY A 62 -1.05 19.64 -4.53
N THR A 63 0.03 19.09 -3.98
CA THR A 63 1.05 18.35 -4.74
C THR A 63 1.34 16.99 -4.13
N ILE A 64 1.58 16.00 -4.98
CA ILE A 64 2.11 14.69 -4.58
C ILE A 64 3.36 14.42 -5.40
N GLN A 65 4.48 14.14 -4.72
CA GLN A 65 5.76 13.91 -5.36
C GLN A 65 6.31 12.52 -5.05
N LEU A 66 6.82 11.84 -6.08
CA LEU A 66 7.66 10.66 -5.96
C LEU A 66 9.09 11.06 -6.31
N ASN A 67 9.95 11.22 -5.31
CA ASN A 67 11.22 11.96 -5.44
C ASN A 67 10.96 13.37 -6.00
N GLU A 68 11.48 13.70 -7.18
CA GLU A 68 11.28 14.97 -7.88
C GLU A 68 10.11 14.95 -8.88
N LEU A 69 9.45 13.80 -9.05
CA LEU A 69 8.39 13.64 -10.04
C LEU A 69 7.03 13.99 -9.44
N ASP A 70 6.34 15.00 -10.00
CA ASP A 70 4.95 15.28 -9.67
C ASP A 70 4.03 14.18 -10.22
N VAL A 71 3.34 13.49 -9.31
CA VAL A 71 2.44 12.37 -9.61
C VAL A 71 1.25 12.81 -10.48
N TYR A 72 0.81 14.07 -10.36
CA TYR A 72 -0.34 14.62 -11.08
C TYR A 72 0.01 15.49 -12.29
N ASP A 73 1.30 15.65 -12.63
CA ASP A 73 1.67 16.31 -13.88
C ASP A 73 1.10 15.51 -15.07
N LYS A 74 0.38 16.19 -15.94
CA LYS A 74 -0.24 15.61 -17.16
C LYS A 74 0.76 14.96 -18.11
N LYS A 75 2.03 15.34 -18.03
CA LYS A 75 3.13 14.74 -18.80
C LYS A 75 3.47 13.32 -18.35
N ASN A 76 3.09 12.95 -17.11
CA ASN A 76 3.39 11.65 -16.54
C ASN A 76 2.22 10.67 -16.81
N PRO A 77 2.39 9.65 -17.68
CA PRO A 77 1.33 8.67 -17.93
C PRO A 77 0.95 7.92 -16.64
N VAL A 78 -0.34 7.77 -16.39
CA VAL A 78 -0.88 7.06 -15.20
C VAL A 78 -0.30 5.64 -15.06
N THR A 79 -0.08 4.96 -16.18
CA THR A 79 0.51 3.61 -16.20
C THR A 79 1.93 3.60 -15.66
N GLN A 80 2.73 4.63 -15.94
CA GLN A 80 4.09 4.76 -15.38
C GLN A 80 4.06 5.07 -13.89
N ILE A 81 3.16 5.94 -13.44
CA ILE A 81 2.96 6.21 -12.02
C ILE A 81 2.60 4.91 -11.28
N ARG A 82 1.62 4.15 -11.78
CA ARG A 82 1.17 2.89 -11.15
C ARG A 82 2.18 1.76 -11.23
N LYS A 83 3.13 1.79 -12.17
CA LYS A 83 4.29 0.91 -12.19
C LYS A 83 5.24 1.22 -11.03
N ARG A 84 5.52 2.51 -10.79
CA ARG A 84 6.44 2.98 -9.74
C ARG A 84 5.82 3.00 -8.35
N ILE A 85 4.50 3.19 -8.25
CA ILE A 85 3.73 3.17 -7.00
C ILE A 85 2.68 2.06 -7.10
N GLY A 86 3.06 0.87 -6.67
CA GLY A 86 2.19 -0.31 -6.71
C GLY A 86 1.17 -0.31 -5.59
N MET A 87 0.08 -1.06 -5.74
CA MET A 87 -0.99 -1.12 -4.74
C MET A 87 -1.48 -2.54 -4.50
N VAL A 88 -1.61 -2.90 -3.23
CA VAL A 88 -2.22 -4.12 -2.72
C VAL A 88 -3.53 -3.75 -2.03
N PHE A 89 -4.62 -4.38 -2.44
CA PHE A 89 -5.97 -4.07 -1.96
C PHE A 89 -6.35 -4.92 -0.74
N GLN A 90 -7.33 -4.44 0.01
CA GLN A 90 -7.86 -5.07 1.21
C GLN A 90 -8.35 -6.50 0.95
N LYS A 91 -9.13 -6.71 -0.10
CA LYS A 91 -9.54 -8.04 -0.54
C LYS A 91 -8.59 -8.54 -1.61
N PRO A 92 -8.05 -9.77 -1.48
CA PRO A 92 -7.27 -10.36 -2.54
C PRO A 92 -8.06 -10.33 -3.86
N ASN A 93 -7.42 -9.85 -4.91
CA ASN A 93 -8.03 -9.70 -6.23
C ASN A 93 -7.16 -10.32 -7.34
N PRO A 94 -6.84 -11.62 -7.25
CA PRO A 94 -6.13 -12.26 -8.34
C PRO A 94 -6.97 -12.19 -9.62
N LEU A 95 -6.30 -12.00 -10.75
CA LEU A 95 -6.96 -12.08 -12.05
C LEU A 95 -7.52 -13.51 -12.24
N PRO A 96 -8.66 -13.69 -12.95
CA PRO A 96 -9.23 -15.00 -13.25
C PRO A 96 -8.40 -15.74 -14.31
N LYS A 97 -7.12 -15.91 -14.01
CA LYS A 97 -6.05 -16.48 -14.83
C LYS A 97 -5.18 -17.40 -13.96
N SER A 98 -4.21 -18.05 -14.58
CA SER A 98 -3.22 -18.86 -13.85
C SER A 98 -2.35 -18.02 -12.91
N ILE A 99 -1.64 -18.68 -11.99
CA ILE A 99 -0.66 -18.02 -11.10
C ILE A 99 0.40 -17.30 -11.94
N TYR A 100 0.96 -17.99 -12.95
CA TYR A 100 1.95 -17.42 -13.86
C TYR A 100 1.42 -16.18 -14.59
N GLU A 101 0.22 -16.26 -15.17
CA GLU A 101 -0.38 -15.13 -15.91
C GLU A 101 -0.72 -13.93 -15.03
N ASN A 102 -0.98 -14.13 -13.73
CA ASN A 102 -1.16 -13.01 -12.80
C ASN A 102 0.08 -12.12 -12.69
N LEU A 103 1.28 -12.70 -12.77
CA LEU A 103 2.53 -11.95 -12.72
C LEU A 103 2.98 -11.48 -14.10
N SER A 104 2.91 -12.36 -15.11
CA SER A 104 3.37 -12.01 -16.46
C SER A 104 2.51 -10.93 -17.13
N TYR A 105 1.25 -10.76 -16.69
CA TYR A 105 0.35 -9.73 -17.25
C TYR A 105 0.93 -8.32 -17.16
N GLY A 106 1.40 -7.91 -15.97
CA GLY A 106 2.02 -6.60 -15.78
C GLY A 106 3.32 -6.44 -16.57
N LEU A 107 4.17 -7.49 -16.56
CA LEU A 107 5.43 -7.50 -17.29
C LEU A 107 5.21 -7.34 -18.80
N ASN A 108 4.20 -8.02 -19.37
CA ASN A 108 3.85 -7.89 -20.78
C ASN A 108 3.33 -6.49 -21.14
N ILE A 109 2.47 -5.89 -20.31
CA ILE A 109 1.97 -4.52 -20.52
C ILE A 109 3.14 -3.53 -20.56
N HIS A 110 4.13 -3.72 -19.68
CA HIS A 110 5.31 -2.86 -19.60
C HIS A 110 6.46 -3.30 -20.52
N GLN A 111 6.21 -4.23 -21.43
CA GLN A 111 7.12 -4.67 -22.49
C GLN A 111 8.48 -5.18 -21.98
N PHE A 112 8.48 -5.93 -20.87
CA PHE A 112 9.68 -6.61 -20.40
C PHE A 112 10.14 -7.67 -21.41
N PRO A 113 11.46 -7.92 -21.55
CA PRO A 113 11.98 -8.97 -22.41
C PRO A 113 11.39 -10.35 -22.06
N LYS A 114 10.93 -11.08 -23.08
CA LYS A 114 10.19 -12.35 -22.86
C LYS A 114 11.03 -13.42 -22.18
N ASP A 115 12.32 -13.42 -22.45
CA ASP A 115 13.32 -14.32 -21.87
C ASP A 115 13.58 -14.04 -20.39
N GLU A 116 13.40 -12.81 -19.93
CA GLU A 116 13.55 -12.42 -18.52
C GLU A 116 12.31 -12.74 -17.66
N ILE A 117 11.13 -12.81 -18.28
CA ILE A 117 9.85 -12.95 -17.56
C ILE A 117 9.83 -14.15 -16.59
N PRO A 118 10.28 -15.37 -16.96
CA PRO A 118 10.24 -16.51 -16.04
C PRO A 118 11.09 -16.27 -14.79
N GLY A 119 12.28 -15.71 -14.94
CA GLY A 119 13.16 -15.40 -13.80
C GLY A 119 12.59 -14.30 -12.88
N LEU A 120 11.97 -13.27 -13.46
CA LEU A 120 11.31 -12.20 -12.68
C LEU A 120 10.12 -12.74 -11.87
N ILE A 121 9.34 -13.66 -12.46
CA ILE A 121 8.21 -14.32 -11.79
C ILE A 121 8.70 -15.18 -10.63
N GLU A 122 9.72 -16.00 -10.84
CA GLU A 122 10.31 -16.82 -9.79
C GLU A 122 10.82 -15.94 -8.64
N SER A 123 11.57 -14.88 -8.95
CA SER A 123 12.07 -13.92 -7.95
C SER A 123 10.93 -13.31 -7.13
N ALA A 124 9.89 -12.79 -7.79
CA ALA A 124 8.76 -12.16 -7.11
C ALA A 124 7.97 -13.13 -6.22
N LEU A 125 7.82 -14.39 -6.65
CA LEU A 125 7.17 -15.43 -5.85
C LEU A 125 8.03 -15.82 -4.64
N LYS A 126 9.37 -15.86 -4.78
CA LYS A 126 10.29 -16.07 -3.65
C LYS A 126 10.25 -14.92 -2.68
N GLU A 127 10.34 -13.68 -3.15
CA GLU A 127 10.22 -12.47 -2.34
C GLU A 127 8.91 -12.42 -1.55
N SER A 128 7.83 -13.00 -2.11
CA SER A 128 6.50 -13.04 -1.48
C SER A 128 6.23 -14.31 -0.65
N TYR A 129 7.26 -15.11 -0.38
CA TYR A 129 7.17 -16.38 0.37
C TYR A 129 6.10 -17.33 -0.18
N LEU A 130 5.93 -17.35 -1.50
CA LEU A 130 4.91 -18.17 -2.16
C LEU A 130 5.50 -19.24 -3.09
N TRP A 131 6.76 -19.07 -3.53
CA TRP A 131 7.39 -19.95 -4.52
C TRP A 131 7.30 -21.43 -4.17
N ASP A 132 7.72 -21.84 -2.98
CA ASP A 132 7.77 -23.25 -2.58
C ASP A 132 6.39 -23.89 -2.48
N GLU A 133 5.34 -23.07 -2.31
CA GLU A 133 3.97 -23.55 -2.25
C GLU A 133 3.33 -23.73 -3.64
N VAL A 134 3.86 -23.04 -4.70
CA VAL A 134 3.17 -22.97 -6.00
C VAL A 134 4.05 -23.28 -7.21
N LYS A 135 5.36 -23.50 -7.06
CA LYS A 135 6.30 -23.69 -8.17
C LYS A 135 5.90 -24.80 -9.15
N ASP A 136 5.29 -25.87 -8.67
CA ASP A 136 4.83 -27.01 -9.48
C ASP A 136 3.40 -26.79 -10.03
N GLU A 137 2.74 -25.67 -9.67
CA GLU A 137 1.34 -25.39 -9.96
C GLU A 137 1.11 -24.05 -10.68
N LEU A 138 2.15 -23.44 -11.25
CA LEU A 138 2.09 -22.10 -11.85
C LEU A 138 1.01 -21.93 -12.93
N LYS A 139 0.61 -23.02 -13.59
CA LYS A 139 -0.45 -23.03 -14.61
C LYS A 139 -1.86 -23.17 -14.03
N LYS A 140 -2.01 -23.45 -12.72
CA LYS A 140 -3.32 -23.58 -12.09
C LYS A 140 -3.98 -22.20 -11.91
N PRO A 141 -5.34 -22.16 -11.93
CA PRO A 141 -6.08 -20.92 -11.71
C PRO A 141 -5.77 -20.32 -10.32
N ALA A 142 -5.38 -19.04 -10.28
CA ALA A 142 -5.02 -18.34 -9.05
C ALA A 142 -6.17 -18.24 -8.04
N VAL A 143 -7.42 -18.28 -8.50
CA VAL A 143 -8.62 -18.24 -7.64
C VAL A 143 -8.79 -19.50 -6.77
N LYS A 144 -8.06 -20.59 -7.07
CA LYS A 144 -8.06 -21.82 -6.26
C LYS A 144 -7.11 -21.77 -5.07
N LEU A 145 -6.27 -20.76 -4.98
CA LEU A 145 -5.37 -20.53 -3.85
C LEU A 145 -6.18 -20.17 -2.58
N SER A 146 -5.63 -20.47 -1.41
CA SER A 146 -6.19 -19.99 -0.13
C SER A 146 -6.15 -18.46 -0.05
N GLY A 147 -6.94 -17.84 0.83
CA GLY A 147 -6.98 -16.38 0.98
C GLY A 147 -5.61 -15.77 1.25
N GLY A 148 -4.82 -16.37 2.14
CA GLY A 148 -3.45 -15.92 2.42
C GLY A 148 -2.49 -16.10 1.24
N GLN A 149 -2.62 -17.19 0.46
CA GLN A 149 -1.85 -17.40 -0.77
C GLN A 149 -2.25 -16.38 -1.86
N GLN A 150 -3.56 -16.12 -2.01
CA GLN A 150 -4.05 -15.10 -2.96
C GLN A 150 -3.50 -13.70 -2.60
N GLN A 151 -3.46 -13.34 -1.32
CA GLN A 151 -2.91 -12.06 -0.88
C GLN A 151 -1.40 -11.97 -1.17
N ARG A 152 -0.63 -13.03 -0.88
CA ARG A 152 0.78 -13.08 -1.23
C ARG A 152 1.01 -13.04 -2.75
N LEU A 153 0.13 -13.65 -3.54
CA LEU A 153 0.15 -13.52 -5.00
C LEU A 153 -0.11 -12.08 -5.46
N CYS A 154 -1.05 -11.37 -4.83
CA CYS A 154 -1.30 -9.95 -5.13
C CYS A 154 -0.09 -9.07 -4.76
N ILE A 155 0.63 -9.40 -3.68
CA ILE A 155 1.90 -8.75 -3.33
C ILE A 155 2.97 -9.10 -4.39
N ALA A 156 3.14 -10.38 -4.76
CA ALA A 156 4.04 -10.81 -5.81
C ALA A 156 3.79 -10.08 -7.14
N ARG A 157 2.50 -9.93 -7.52
CA ARG A 157 2.09 -9.18 -8.71
C ARG A 157 2.48 -7.71 -8.65
N THR A 158 2.56 -7.14 -7.47
CA THR A 158 3.01 -5.76 -7.26
C THR A 158 4.53 -5.67 -7.34
N VAL A 159 5.26 -6.52 -6.62
CA VAL A 159 6.74 -6.45 -6.55
C VAL A 159 7.43 -6.92 -7.83
N VAL A 160 6.79 -7.74 -8.67
CA VAL A 160 7.36 -8.21 -9.94
C VAL A 160 7.71 -7.05 -10.89
N LEU A 161 7.03 -5.90 -10.76
CA LEU A 161 7.29 -4.68 -11.53
C LEU A 161 8.40 -3.80 -10.93
N ARG A 162 8.99 -4.22 -9.79
CA ARG A 162 10.02 -3.46 -9.07
C ARG A 162 9.59 -2.02 -8.77
N PRO A 163 8.47 -1.80 -8.08
CA PRO A 163 8.01 -0.45 -7.74
C PRO A 163 8.99 0.23 -6.77
N GLU A 164 8.92 1.55 -6.66
CA GLU A 164 9.66 2.31 -5.64
C GLU A 164 8.88 2.40 -4.32
N VAL A 165 7.55 2.38 -4.43
CA VAL A 165 6.63 2.45 -3.28
C VAL A 165 5.56 1.37 -3.41
N ILE A 166 5.25 0.71 -2.30
CA ILE A 166 4.15 -0.25 -2.19
C ILE A 166 3.10 0.33 -1.24
N LEU A 167 1.91 0.55 -1.76
CA LEU A 167 0.75 0.95 -0.99
C LEU A 167 -0.05 -0.30 -0.61
N MET A 168 -0.43 -0.44 0.66
CA MET A 168 -1.21 -1.58 1.15
C MET A 168 -2.46 -1.10 1.91
N ASP A 169 -3.63 -1.39 1.38
CA ASP A 169 -4.92 -1.03 2.00
C ASP A 169 -5.43 -2.22 2.82
N GLU A 170 -5.23 -2.22 4.12
CA GLU A 170 -5.64 -3.27 5.08
C GLU A 170 -5.33 -4.71 4.64
N PRO A 171 -4.09 -5.05 4.27
CA PRO A 171 -3.76 -6.30 3.57
C PRO A 171 -4.01 -7.58 4.39
N CYS A 172 -4.27 -7.48 5.69
CA CYS A 172 -4.48 -8.61 6.59
C CYS A 172 -5.91 -8.72 7.14
N SER A 173 -6.82 -7.78 6.82
CA SER A 173 -8.14 -7.68 7.48
C SER A 173 -9.05 -8.89 7.28
N ALA A 174 -8.88 -9.64 6.20
CA ALA A 174 -9.69 -10.82 5.85
C ALA A 174 -8.95 -12.15 6.06
N LEU A 175 -7.80 -12.14 6.76
CA LEU A 175 -6.93 -13.30 6.91
C LEU A 175 -6.97 -13.89 8.32
N ASP A 176 -6.72 -15.19 8.40
CA ASP A 176 -6.48 -15.87 9.67
C ASP A 176 -5.16 -15.42 10.34
N PRO A 177 -4.96 -15.69 11.65
CA PRO A 177 -3.79 -15.22 12.37
C PRO A 177 -2.45 -15.74 11.81
N ILE A 178 -2.42 -16.98 11.26
CA ILE A 178 -1.19 -17.56 10.70
C ILE A 178 -0.82 -16.85 9.41
N SER A 179 -1.81 -16.67 8.52
CA SER A 179 -1.63 -15.91 7.26
C SER A 179 -1.26 -14.46 7.53
N THR A 180 -1.87 -13.82 8.53
CA THR A 180 -1.52 -12.46 8.96
C THR A 180 -0.06 -12.34 9.36
N ARG A 181 0.45 -13.27 10.20
CA ARG A 181 1.87 -13.28 10.61
C ARG A 181 2.81 -13.41 9.41
N LYS A 182 2.50 -14.30 8.46
CA LYS A 182 3.30 -14.45 7.22
C LYS A 182 3.35 -13.14 6.41
N ILE A 183 2.23 -12.41 6.32
CA ILE A 183 2.20 -11.10 5.62
C ILE A 183 3.01 -10.05 6.40
N GLU A 184 2.95 -10.02 7.73
CA GLU A 184 3.75 -9.11 8.55
C GLU A 184 5.26 -9.36 8.37
N GLU A 185 5.69 -10.62 8.41
CA GLU A 185 7.08 -11.02 8.15
C GLU A 185 7.52 -10.63 6.73
N LEU A 186 6.64 -10.81 5.75
CA LEU A 186 6.85 -10.40 4.37
C LEU A 186 7.04 -8.87 4.25
N ILE A 187 6.18 -8.07 4.89
CA ILE A 187 6.29 -6.60 4.90
C ILE A 187 7.64 -6.17 5.49
N LEU A 188 8.06 -6.78 6.60
CA LEU A 188 9.35 -6.50 7.24
C LEU A 188 10.54 -6.90 6.35
N SER A 189 10.41 -7.94 5.53
CA SER A 189 11.42 -8.30 4.55
C SER A 189 11.48 -7.30 3.40
N LEU A 190 10.32 -6.96 2.84
CA LEU A 190 10.21 -6.06 1.69
C LEU A 190 10.69 -4.62 1.99
N ARG A 191 10.58 -4.14 3.23
CA ARG A 191 11.01 -2.77 3.58
C ARG A 191 12.51 -2.51 3.34
N LYS A 192 13.32 -3.55 3.18
CA LYS A 192 14.75 -3.40 2.88
C LYS A 192 14.99 -2.76 1.52
N ASP A 193 14.08 -3.04 0.57
CA ASP A 193 14.20 -2.65 -0.83
C ASP A 193 13.10 -1.67 -1.26
N TYR A 194 11.98 -1.60 -0.51
CA TYR A 194 10.79 -0.83 -0.87
C TYR A 194 10.36 0.13 0.23
N THR A 195 9.87 1.28 -0.15
CA THR A 195 9.11 2.17 0.74
C THR A 195 7.68 1.66 0.81
N ILE A 196 7.14 1.44 2.02
CA ILE A 196 5.82 0.85 2.21
C ILE A 196 4.92 1.80 2.99
N VAL A 197 3.73 2.08 2.44
CA VAL A 197 2.67 2.81 3.16
C VAL A 197 1.49 1.85 3.33
N ILE A 198 1.11 1.59 4.57
CA ILE A 198 0.07 0.63 4.91
C ILE A 198 -1.06 1.29 5.69
N VAL A 199 -2.31 1.07 5.27
CA VAL A 199 -3.49 1.36 6.08
C VAL A 199 -3.80 0.15 6.94
N THR A 200 -4.00 0.34 8.23
CA THR A 200 -4.48 -0.70 9.14
C THR A 200 -5.35 -0.12 10.24
N HIS A 201 -6.34 -0.87 10.67
CA HIS A 201 -7.13 -0.59 11.87
C HIS A 201 -6.63 -1.38 13.08
N ASN A 202 -5.64 -2.27 12.91
CA ASN A 202 -5.05 -3.06 13.98
C ASN A 202 -3.82 -2.35 14.55
N MET A 203 -3.98 -1.77 15.77
CA MET A 203 -2.92 -1.04 16.46
C MET A 203 -1.70 -1.91 16.75
N GLN A 204 -1.92 -3.16 17.15
CA GLN A 204 -0.83 -4.09 17.44
C GLN A 204 -0.04 -4.42 16.18
N GLN A 205 -0.70 -4.56 15.03
CA GLN A 205 -0.02 -4.71 13.74
C GLN A 205 0.82 -3.49 13.42
N ALA A 206 0.23 -2.27 13.47
CA ALA A 206 0.96 -1.02 13.23
C ALA A 206 2.22 -0.93 14.11
N GLN A 207 2.10 -1.28 15.39
CA GLN A 207 3.21 -1.26 16.35
C GLN A 207 4.32 -2.25 16.01
N ARG A 208 3.98 -3.45 15.47
CA ARG A 208 4.98 -4.48 15.17
C ARG A 208 5.76 -4.22 13.89
N ILE A 209 5.10 -3.66 12.87
CA ILE A 209 5.68 -3.64 11.51
C ILE A 209 6.15 -2.26 11.06
N SER A 210 5.77 -1.17 11.75
CA SER A 210 6.01 0.19 11.24
C SER A 210 7.21 0.87 11.89
N ASP A 211 7.94 1.64 11.09
CA ASP A 211 8.96 2.56 11.56
C ASP A 211 8.32 3.88 12.00
N LYS A 212 7.29 4.33 11.27
CA LYS A 212 6.52 5.53 11.56
C LYS A 212 5.02 5.26 11.50
N VAL A 213 4.26 6.08 12.20
CA VAL A 213 2.80 6.02 12.23
C VAL A 213 2.22 7.41 12.03
N ALA A 214 1.23 7.50 11.15
CA ALA A 214 0.43 8.69 10.89
C ALA A 214 -1.00 8.46 11.39
N PHE A 215 -1.42 9.25 12.37
CA PHE A 215 -2.78 9.21 12.88
C PHE A 215 -3.65 10.24 12.16
N MET A 216 -4.74 9.75 11.56
CA MET A 216 -5.70 10.57 10.83
C MET A 216 -7.05 10.61 11.53
N TYR A 217 -7.69 11.78 11.52
CA TYR A 217 -9.03 11.99 12.04
C TYR A 217 -9.80 13.01 11.20
N LEU A 218 -11.03 12.69 10.80
CA LEU A 218 -11.95 13.57 10.03
C LEU A 218 -11.30 14.25 8.80
N GLY A 219 -10.45 13.52 8.09
CA GLY A 219 -9.78 14.01 6.88
C GLY A 219 -8.49 14.78 7.13
N GLU A 220 -8.05 14.90 8.35
CA GLU A 220 -6.85 15.63 8.77
C GLU A 220 -5.75 14.69 9.26
N LEU A 221 -4.49 15.04 9.06
CA LEU A 221 -3.35 14.41 9.69
C LEU A 221 -3.12 15.05 11.05
N ILE A 222 -3.41 14.31 12.13
CA ILE A 222 -3.35 14.84 13.50
C ILE A 222 -1.92 14.75 14.05
N GLU A 223 -1.26 13.60 13.82
CA GLU A 223 0.09 13.37 14.31
C GLU A 223 0.83 12.39 13.41
N TYR A 224 2.13 12.63 13.21
CA TYR A 224 3.01 11.78 12.43
C TYR A 224 4.39 11.74 13.08
N ASP A 225 4.78 10.59 13.60
CA ASP A 225 6.05 10.43 14.30
C ASP A 225 6.53 8.96 14.23
N SER A 226 7.64 8.64 14.89
CA SER A 226 8.09 7.27 15.09
C SER A 226 7.00 6.43 15.78
N THR A 227 6.97 5.14 15.45
CA THR A 227 6.02 4.21 16.09
C THR A 227 6.11 4.27 17.62
N GLU A 228 7.31 4.37 18.16
CA GLU A 228 7.50 4.47 19.61
C GLU A 228 6.83 5.71 20.21
N ASN A 229 7.01 6.88 19.59
CA ASN A 229 6.42 8.12 20.09
C ASN A 229 4.88 8.09 20.02
N ILE A 230 4.30 7.64 18.89
CA ILE A 230 2.85 7.57 18.72
C ILE A 230 2.19 6.65 19.77
N PHE A 231 2.81 5.51 20.09
CA PHE A 231 2.21 4.54 21.01
C PHE A 231 2.56 4.75 22.47
N LYS A 232 3.72 5.36 22.80
CA LYS A 232 4.15 5.54 24.20
C LYS A 232 4.03 6.97 24.70
N ASN A 233 4.31 7.95 23.84
CA ASN A 233 4.40 9.37 24.19
C ASN A 233 3.76 10.29 23.13
N PRO A 234 2.48 10.07 22.76
CA PRO A 234 1.81 10.91 21.78
C PRO A 234 1.71 12.36 22.28
N ARG A 235 1.94 13.32 21.35
CA ARG A 235 1.90 14.76 21.65
C ARG A 235 0.49 15.31 21.61
N GLN A 236 -0.38 14.68 20.81
CA GLN A 236 -1.76 15.13 20.62
C GLN A 236 -2.70 14.32 21.53
N GLU A 237 -3.59 15.01 22.23
CA GLU A 237 -4.58 14.37 23.11
C GLU A 237 -5.51 13.41 22.32
N LEU A 238 -5.87 13.77 21.09
CA LEU A 238 -6.64 12.90 20.19
C LEU A 238 -5.90 11.59 19.89
N THR A 239 -4.59 11.66 19.62
CA THR A 239 -3.77 10.47 19.40
C THR A 239 -3.73 9.60 20.64
N LYS A 240 -3.49 10.20 21.81
CA LYS A 240 -3.44 9.50 23.10
C LYS A 240 -4.73 8.74 23.38
N ASN A 241 -5.88 9.41 23.20
CA ASN A 241 -7.19 8.80 23.40
C ASN A 241 -7.44 7.65 22.41
N TYR A 242 -7.02 7.82 21.14
CA TYR A 242 -7.17 6.80 20.12
C TYR A 242 -6.35 5.54 20.40
N VAL A 243 -5.06 5.68 20.67
CA VAL A 243 -4.16 4.54 20.95
C VAL A 243 -4.45 3.92 22.32
N GLY A 244 -4.98 4.67 23.27
CA GLY A 244 -5.42 4.20 24.58
C GLY A 244 -6.77 3.48 24.58
N GLY A 245 -7.46 3.40 23.44
CA GLY A 245 -8.77 2.75 23.33
C GLY A 245 -9.94 3.54 23.91
N HIS A 246 -9.77 4.85 24.17
CA HIS A 246 -10.80 5.74 24.73
C HIS A 246 -11.55 6.54 23.65
N PHE A 247 -11.55 6.02 22.43
CA PHE A 247 -12.19 6.65 21.28
C PHE A 247 -13.55 5.99 21.04
N GLY A 248 -14.62 6.68 21.46
CA GLY A 248 -16.01 6.28 21.28
C GLY A 248 -16.92 7.48 21.44
#